data_003f42df30b45e11408a4ff83c44514e
#
_entry.id   003f42df30b45e11408a4ff83c44514e
#
_cell.length_a   1.000
_cell.length_b   1.000
_cell.length_c   1.000
_cell.angle_alpha   90.00
_cell.angle_beta   90.00
_cell.angle_gamma   90.00
#
_symmetry.space_group_name_H-M   'P 1'
#
loop_
_entity.id
_entity.type
_entity.pdbx_description
1 polymer ?
#
loop_
_entity_poly.entity_id
_entity_poly.type
_entity_poly.pdbx_seq_one_letter_code
_entity_poly.pdbx_strand_id
1 'polypeptide(L)'
;SSEQTAGVRHALTIPQQRAFMEHIANHPVYCHWWPLFTVLLGTGCRIGEALGLRWDDLDYERRTININHSLVYYPVGENRSSIQHISKPKTDAGIRTIPMLDTVKDAFEMLHEEQKESGWNDLEIDGMTGFIFCNRFGNVPNPQSVNRAIKRIIADYNEGEEIASKKQHRNAVLLPDFSAHNLRHTFCTRLCEKETNLKVIQSVMGHKDIQTTMDIYAEATEQKKQESFERLAATLDVF
;
A
#
# COMPACT_ATOMS: atom_id res chain seq x y z
N SER A 1 -27.25 0.89 19.68
CA SER A 1 -26.33 -0.07 19.07
C SER A 1 -26.18 0.29 17.59
N SER A 2 -25.16 1.06 17.26
CA SER A 2 -24.80 1.35 15.87
C SER A 2 -23.88 0.21 15.39
N GLU A 3 -24.41 -0.72 14.64
CA GLU A 3 -23.61 -1.62 13.80
C GLU A 3 -22.87 -0.75 12.79
N GLN A 4 -21.59 -0.54 13.03
CA GLN A 4 -20.67 -0.07 12.00
C GLN A 4 -20.55 -1.22 10.99
N THR A 5 -21.32 -1.16 9.92
CA THR A 5 -21.08 -1.95 8.72
C THR A 5 -19.65 -1.67 8.27
N ALA A 6 -18.78 -2.64 8.44
CA ALA A 6 -17.44 -2.60 7.87
C ALA A 6 -17.61 -2.37 6.36
N GLY A 7 -17.28 -1.19 5.87
CA GLY A 7 -17.43 -0.83 4.47
C GLY A 7 -16.73 -1.85 3.59
N VAL A 8 -17.39 -2.28 2.53
CA VAL A 8 -16.83 -3.22 1.54
C VAL A 8 -15.53 -2.62 1.02
N ARG A 9 -14.43 -3.35 1.19
CA ARG A 9 -13.09 -2.91 0.81
C ARG A 9 -12.85 -3.29 -0.63
N HIS A 10 -12.96 -2.32 -1.53
CA HIS A 10 -12.65 -2.55 -2.94
C HIS A 10 -11.20 -2.23 -3.27
N ALA A 11 -10.63 -3.03 -4.17
CA ALA A 11 -9.36 -2.72 -4.81
C ALA A 11 -9.51 -1.52 -5.75
N LEU A 12 -8.48 -0.71 -5.89
CA LEU A 12 -8.42 0.31 -6.93
C LEU A 12 -8.40 -0.37 -8.30
N THR A 13 -9.11 0.19 -9.27
CA THR A 13 -8.95 -0.21 -10.66
C THR A 13 -7.55 0.16 -11.18
N ILE A 14 -7.11 -0.47 -12.26
CA ILE A 14 -5.79 -0.14 -12.85
C ILE A 14 -5.70 1.35 -13.24
N PRO A 15 -6.71 1.97 -13.88
CA PRO A 15 -6.69 3.41 -14.15
C PRO A 15 -6.61 4.27 -12.89
N GLN A 16 -7.35 3.91 -11.82
CA GLN A 16 -7.31 4.64 -10.55
C GLN A 16 -5.94 4.51 -9.85
N GLN A 17 -5.38 3.30 -9.80
CA GLN A 17 -4.05 3.08 -9.25
C GLN A 17 -2.99 3.90 -9.98
N ARG A 18 -3.04 3.90 -11.32
CA ARG A 18 -2.13 4.69 -12.16
C ARG A 18 -2.30 6.18 -11.91
N ALA A 19 -3.52 6.68 -11.95
CA ALA A 19 -3.84 8.09 -11.70
C ALA A 19 -3.32 8.57 -10.34
N PHE A 20 -3.54 7.78 -9.29
CA PHE A 20 -3.05 8.09 -7.94
C PHE A 20 -1.52 8.18 -7.90
N MET A 21 -0.82 7.19 -8.45
CA MET A 21 0.64 7.16 -8.41
C MET A 21 1.30 8.20 -9.31
N GLU A 22 0.76 8.45 -10.51
CA GLU A 22 1.25 9.49 -11.42
C GLU A 22 1.04 10.91 -10.84
N HIS A 23 -0.11 11.15 -10.21
CA HIS A 23 -0.38 12.41 -9.55
C HIS A 23 0.65 12.69 -8.45
N ILE A 24 0.90 11.71 -7.57
CA ILE A 24 1.88 11.83 -6.50
C ILE A 24 3.28 12.06 -7.05
N ALA A 25 3.71 11.27 -8.05
CA ALA A 25 5.05 11.37 -8.62
C ALA A 25 5.34 12.76 -9.20
N ASN A 26 4.34 13.41 -9.79
CA ASN A 26 4.48 14.70 -10.45
C ASN A 26 4.09 15.90 -9.58
N HIS A 27 3.61 15.69 -8.35
CA HIS A 27 3.13 16.78 -7.50
C HIS A 27 4.22 17.27 -6.53
N PRO A 28 4.55 18.57 -6.52
CA PRO A 28 5.68 19.10 -5.75
C PRO A 28 5.55 18.93 -4.22
N VAL A 29 4.31 18.83 -3.73
CA VAL A 29 4.03 18.66 -2.29
C VAL A 29 3.89 17.19 -1.91
N TYR A 30 3.39 16.31 -2.79
CA TYR A 30 3.07 14.93 -2.46
C TYR A 30 4.12 13.92 -2.89
N CYS A 31 5.11 14.30 -3.71
CA CYS A 31 6.10 13.37 -4.26
C CYS A 31 6.88 12.58 -3.19
N HIS A 32 7.08 13.15 -2.00
CA HIS A 32 7.74 12.45 -0.88
C HIS A 32 6.96 11.24 -0.35
N TRP A 33 5.66 11.09 -0.68
CA TRP A 33 4.86 9.91 -0.35
C TRP A 33 5.00 8.78 -1.37
N TRP A 34 5.53 9.08 -2.54
CA TRP A 34 5.61 8.11 -3.64
C TRP A 34 6.32 6.81 -3.24
N PRO A 35 7.47 6.83 -2.54
CA PRO A 35 8.16 5.60 -2.15
C PRO A 35 7.33 4.72 -1.21
N LEU A 36 6.68 5.31 -0.21
CA LEU A 36 5.84 4.55 0.73
C LEU A 36 4.67 3.89 0.02
N PHE A 37 3.96 4.62 -0.84
CA PHE A 37 2.82 4.05 -1.56
C PHE A 37 3.26 3.03 -2.61
N THR A 38 4.41 3.20 -3.24
CA THR A 38 5.03 2.19 -4.12
C THR A 38 5.29 0.89 -3.36
N VAL A 39 5.86 0.97 -2.17
CA VAL A 39 6.12 -0.21 -1.32
C VAL A 39 4.81 -0.87 -0.90
N LEU A 40 3.80 -0.11 -0.48
CA LEU A 40 2.50 -0.67 -0.09
C LEU A 40 1.80 -1.39 -1.26
N LEU A 41 1.82 -0.80 -2.45
CA LEU A 41 1.23 -1.36 -3.67
C LEU A 41 2.06 -2.49 -4.28
N GLY A 42 3.36 -2.55 -4.02
CA GLY A 42 4.26 -3.56 -4.59
C GLY A 42 4.57 -4.74 -3.65
N THR A 43 4.14 -4.67 -2.38
CA THR A 43 4.42 -5.73 -1.39
C THR A 43 3.17 -6.25 -0.68
N GLY A 44 2.10 -5.46 -0.66
CA GLY A 44 0.93 -5.75 0.13
C GLY A 44 1.15 -5.75 1.64
N CYS A 45 2.22 -5.14 2.14
CA CYS A 45 2.48 -5.00 3.58
C CYS A 45 1.32 -4.28 4.28
N ARG A 46 1.08 -4.64 5.54
CA ARG A 46 0.26 -3.81 6.43
C ARG A 46 0.98 -2.50 6.67
N ILE A 47 0.23 -1.41 6.87
CA ILE A 47 0.84 -0.09 7.07
C ILE A 47 1.87 -0.08 8.20
N GLY A 48 1.61 -0.74 9.32
CA GLY A 48 2.57 -0.85 10.42
C GLY A 48 3.80 -1.69 10.08
N GLU A 49 3.68 -2.71 9.23
CA GLU A 49 4.82 -3.49 8.71
C GLU A 49 5.68 -2.59 7.81
N ALA A 50 5.07 -1.88 6.87
CA ALA A 50 5.79 -0.98 5.96
C ALA A 50 6.50 0.16 6.72
N LEU A 51 5.81 0.82 7.64
CA LEU A 51 6.39 1.90 8.45
C LEU A 51 7.49 1.42 9.40
N GLY A 52 7.45 0.14 9.80
CA GLY A 52 8.46 -0.49 10.62
C GLY A 52 9.70 -0.96 9.85
N LEU A 53 9.70 -0.96 8.52
CA LEU A 53 10.84 -1.43 7.72
C LEU A 53 12.12 -0.65 8.01
N ARG A 54 13.20 -1.40 8.12
CA ARG A 54 14.56 -0.93 8.35
C ARG A 54 15.45 -1.31 7.17
N TRP A 55 16.55 -0.60 7.01
CA TRP A 55 17.53 -0.94 5.98
C TRP A 55 18.05 -2.37 6.11
N ASP A 56 18.19 -2.89 7.34
CA ASP A 56 18.62 -4.25 7.65
C ASP A 56 17.60 -5.34 7.24
N ASP A 57 16.34 -4.96 6.95
CA ASP A 57 15.31 -5.89 6.50
C ASP A 57 15.36 -6.14 4.98
N LEU A 58 16.21 -5.42 4.25
CA LEU A 58 16.35 -5.51 2.81
C LEU A 58 17.57 -6.33 2.41
N ASP A 59 17.37 -7.31 1.54
CA ASP A 59 18.45 -8.07 0.89
C ASP A 59 18.44 -7.75 -0.62
N TYR A 60 19.34 -6.86 -1.04
CA TYR A 60 19.46 -6.44 -2.43
C TYR A 60 20.03 -7.52 -3.34
N GLU A 61 20.88 -8.42 -2.81
CA GLU A 61 21.46 -9.52 -3.60
C GLU A 61 20.40 -10.56 -3.93
N ARG A 62 19.60 -10.95 -2.92
CA ARG A 62 18.49 -11.90 -3.11
C ARG A 62 17.21 -11.25 -3.60
N ARG A 63 17.17 -9.94 -3.66
CA ARG A 63 15.98 -9.18 -4.06
C ARG A 63 14.77 -9.52 -3.17
N THR A 64 14.94 -9.42 -1.86
CA THR A 64 13.91 -9.77 -0.88
C THR A 64 13.78 -8.75 0.25
N ILE A 65 12.59 -8.72 0.82
CA ILE A 65 12.21 -7.90 1.98
C ILE A 65 11.78 -8.85 3.09
N ASN A 66 12.40 -8.73 4.25
CA ASN A 66 12.08 -9.55 5.42
C ASN A 66 11.05 -8.82 6.32
N ILE A 67 9.84 -9.34 6.39
CA ILE A 67 8.78 -8.83 7.26
C ILE A 67 8.80 -9.65 8.54
N ASN A 68 9.35 -9.11 9.62
CA ASN A 68 9.54 -9.79 10.89
C ASN A 68 9.03 -9.01 12.10
N HIS A 69 8.56 -7.78 11.88
CA HIS A 69 8.00 -6.91 12.92
C HIS A 69 7.01 -5.89 12.31
N SER A 70 6.36 -5.15 13.18
CA SER A 70 5.42 -4.09 12.80
C SER A 70 5.51 -2.96 13.80
N LEU A 71 5.45 -1.74 13.32
CA LEU A 71 5.33 -0.56 14.15
C LEU A 71 3.88 -0.38 14.59
N VAL A 72 3.67 -0.25 15.90
CA VAL A 72 2.36 -0.05 16.51
C VAL A 72 2.35 1.23 17.35
N TYR A 73 1.16 1.81 17.53
CA TYR A 73 0.96 3.05 18.24
C TYR A 73 -0.03 2.83 19.38
N TYR A 74 0.41 3.07 20.61
CA TYR A 74 -0.44 3.00 21.78
C TYR A 74 -0.69 4.39 22.33
N PRO A 75 -1.96 4.77 22.60
CA PRO A 75 -2.26 6.01 23.28
C PRO A 75 -1.75 5.95 24.73
N VAL A 76 -1.05 7.00 25.18
CA VAL A 76 -0.52 7.09 26.53
C VAL A 76 -1.05 8.37 27.18
N GLY A 77 -1.64 8.22 28.39
CA GLY A 77 -2.14 9.33 29.19
C GLY A 77 -3.43 9.97 28.70
N GLU A 78 -3.94 10.93 29.46
CA GLU A 78 -5.19 11.66 29.17
C GLU A 78 -5.08 12.55 27.91
N ASN A 79 -3.88 12.99 27.55
CA ASN A 79 -3.61 13.85 26.41
C ASN A 79 -3.53 13.14 25.05
N ARG A 80 -3.85 11.85 24.97
CA ARG A 80 -3.83 11.05 23.75
C ARG A 80 -2.52 11.12 22.94
N SER A 81 -1.39 11.41 23.58
CA SER A 81 -0.09 11.21 22.95
C SER A 81 0.07 9.71 22.65
N SER A 82 0.50 9.36 21.45
CA SER A 82 0.76 7.97 21.10
C SER A 82 2.25 7.69 21.12
N ILE A 83 2.64 6.62 21.80
CA ILE A 83 4.02 6.12 21.80
C ILE A 83 4.12 5.02 20.75
N GLN A 84 5.24 5.02 20.04
CA GLN A 84 5.60 4.02 19.05
C GLN A 84 6.24 2.82 19.74
N HIS A 85 5.84 1.62 19.35
CA HIS A 85 6.43 0.37 19.82
C HIS A 85 6.62 -0.60 18.68
N ILE A 86 7.62 -1.46 18.79
CA ILE A 86 7.84 -2.57 17.88
C ILE A 86 7.05 -3.79 18.38
N SER A 87 6.13 -4.27 17.54
CA SER A 87 5.40 -5.50 17.78
C SER A 87 5.96 -6.62 16.91
N LYS A 88 6.38 -7.70 17.53
CA LYS A 88 6.74 -8.93 16.80
C LYS A 88 5.48 -9.71 16.46
N PRO A 89 5.43 -10.40 15.32
CA PRO A 89 4.30 -11.26 14.98
C PRO A 89 4.08 -12.32 16.06
N LYS A 90 2.83 -12.55 16.43
CA LYS A 90 2.45 -13.57 17.43
C LYS A 90 2.54 -15.00 16.90
N THR A 91 2.69 -15.17 15.60
CA THR A 91 2.77 -16.47 14.90
C THR A 91 3.81 -16.40 13.80
N ASP A 92 4.39 -17.55 13.45
CA ASP A 92 5.36 -17.69 12.36
C ASP A 92 4.80 -17.23 11.00
N ALA A 93 3.50 -17.35 10.78
CA ALA A 93 2.84 -16.85 9.57
C ALA A 93 2.96 -15.32 9.38
N GLY A 94 3.24 -14.58 10.45
CA GLY A 94 3.51 -13.14 10.40
C GLY A 94 4.94 -12.81 9.97
N ILE A 95 5.87 -13.76 10.09
CA ILE A 95 7.25 -13.64 9.63
C ILE A 95 7.32 -14.22 8.22
N ARG A 96 7.69 -13.39 7.27
CA ARG A 96 7.73 -13.78 5.87
C ARG A 96 8.75 -12.98 5.08
N THR A 97 9.24 -13.57 4.01
CA THR A 97 10.08 -12.90 3.03
C THR A 97 9.29 -12.64 1.76
N ILE A 98 9.28 -11.39 1.31
CA ILE A 98 8.57 -10.97 0.10
C ILE A 98 9.60 -10.68 -0.99
N PRO A 99 9.42 -11.19 -2.23
CA PRO A 99 10.25 -10.79 -3.37
C PRO A 99 10.14 -9.28 -3.63
N MET A 100 11.27 -8.65 -3.92
CA MET A 100 11.37 -7.22 -4.19
C MET A 100 11.20 -6.96 -5.69
N LEU A 101 10.08 -6.35 -6.07
CA LEU A 101 9.83 -5.89 -7.44
C LEU A 101 10.81 -4.75 -7.81
N ASP A 102 11.08 -4.57 -9.11
CA ASP A 102 11.98 -3.51 -9.59
C ASP A 102 11.54 -2.12 -9.13
N THR A 103 10.27 -1.78 -9.27
CA THR A 103 9.72 -0.50 -8.83
C THR A 103 9.84 -0.27 -7.31
N VAL A 104 9.75 -1.33 -6.52
CA VAL A 104 9.94 -1.29 -5.06
C VAL A 104 11.41 -1.08 -4.72
N LYS A 105 12.32 -1.75 -5.45
CA LYS A 105 13.77 -1.55 -5.33
C LYS A 105 14.14 -0.11 -5.63
N ASP A 106 13.64 0.45 -6.75
CA ASP A 106 13.90 1.83 -7.16
C ASP A 106 13.42 2.83 -6.08
N ALA A 107 12.26 2.56 -5.45
CA ALA A 107 11.74 3.38 -4.37
C ALA A 107 12.66 3.36 -3.13
N PHE A 108 13.20 2.21 -2.77
CA PHE A 108 14.18 2.11 -1.68
C PHE A 108 15.52 2.76 -2.03
N GLU A 109 16.01 2.57 -3.24
CA GLU A 109 17.26 3.21 -3.69
C GLU A 109 17.15 4.73 -3.67
N MET A 110 16.01 5.29 -4.09
CA MET A 110 15.74 6.72 -4.03
C MET A 110 15.80 7.25 -2.59
N LEU A 111 15.15 6.57 -1.65
CA LEU A 111 15.19 6.96 -0.22
C LEU A 111 16.59 6.79 0.39
N HIS A 112 17.32 5.77 -0.04
CA HIS A 112 18.68 5.51 0.44
C HIS A 112 19.63 6.64 0.03
N GLU A 113 19.57 7.07 -1.24
CA GLU A 113 20.39 8.20 -1.71
C GLU A 113 19.97 9.52 -1.05
N GLU A 114 18.67 9.76 -0.87
CA GLU A 114 18.19 10.93 -0.15
C GLU A 114 18.71 10.98 1.30
N GLN A 115 18.66 9.85 2.03
CA GLN A 115 19.17 9.78 3.40
C GLN A 115 20.69 9.84 3.47
N LYS A 116 21.38 9.35 2.47
CA LYS A 116 22.84 9.46 2.37
C LYS A 116 23.29 10.92 2.19
N GLU A 117 22.54 11.72 1.42
CA GLU A 117 22.82 13.12 1.19
C GLU A 117 22.40 14.02 2.37
N SER A 118 21.20 13.78 2.92
CA SER A 118 20.63 14.60 4.00
C SER A 118 21.09 14.21 5.42
N GLY A 119 21.71 13.05 5.55
CA GLY A 119 22.07 12.41 6.83
C GLY A 119 21.09 11.31 7.23
N TRP A 120 21.64 10.22 7.76
CA TRP A 120 20.84 9.12 8.30
C TRP A 120 20.09 9.57 9.54
N ASN A 121 18.86 9.07 9.71
CA ASN A 121 18.14 9.31 10.93
C ASN A 121 18.73 8.45 12.07
N ASP A 122 18.71 8.97 13.28
CA ASP A 122 19.16 8.33 14.52
C ASP A 122 18.00 7.86 15.41
N LEU A 123 16.78 7.82 14.84
CA LEU A 123 15.59 7.39 15.55
C LEU A 123 15.75 5.95 16.05
N GLU A 124 15.58 5.77 17.36
CA GLU A 124 15.53 4.47 18.01
C GLU A 124 14.13 4.22 18.60
N ILE A 125 13.55 3.05 18.29
CA ILE A 125 12.28 2.58 18.83
C ILE A 125 12.49 1.17 19.36
N ASP A 126 12.34 0.97 20.66
CA ASP A 126 12.52 -0.33 21.34
C ASP A 126 13.86 -1.02 21.00
N GLY A 127 14.95 -0.24 20.92
CA GLY A 127 16.29 -0.73 20.58
C GLY A 127 16.55 -0.97 19.10
N MET A 128 15.60 -0.66 18.22
CA MET A 128 15.75 -0.75 16.76
C MET A 128 16.00 0.63 16.15
N THR A 129 16.92 0.69 15.18
CA THR A 129 17.32 1.89 14.43
C THR A 129 17.30 1.62 12.93
N GLY A 130 17.53 2.64 12.12
CA GLY A 130 17.66 2.51 10.66
C GLY A 130 16.32 2.39 9.93
N PHE A 131 15.26 3.04 10.43
CA PHE A 131 13.95 3.07 9.80
C PHE A 131 14.01 3.78 8.45
N ILE A 132 13.35 3.19 7.44
CA ILE A 132 13.40 3.66 6.06
C ILE A 132 12.48 4.89 5.86
N PHE A 133 11.24 4.80 6.35
CA PHE A 133 10.22 5.83 6.13
C PHE A 133 10.22 6.85 7.24
N CYS A 134 11.08 7.85 7.10
CA CYS A 134 11.13 8.97 8.05
C CYS A 134 10.71 10.26 7.36
N ASN A 135 10.07 11.16 8.12
CA ASN A 135 9.79 12.50 7.67
C ASN A 135 11.05 13.39 7.83
N ARG A 136 10.98 14.63 7.32
CA ARG A 136 12.07 15.62 7.40
C ARG A 136 12.56 15.94 8.83
N PHE A 137 11.85 15.51 9.86
CA PHE A 137 12.21 15.67 11.27
C PHE A 137 12.81 14.39 11.86
N GLY A 138 13.09 13.36 11.05
CA GLY A 138 13.63 12.08 11.48
C GLY A 138 12.63 11.13 12.14
N ASN A 139 11.33 11.46 12.13
CA ASN A 139 10.30 10.62 12.75
C ASN A 139 9.55 9.77 11.73
N VAL A 140 9.24 8.53 12.09
CA VAL A 140 8.35 7.68 11.29
C VAL A 140 6.91 8.22 11.35
N PRO A 141 6.22 8.42 10.21
CA PRO A 141 4.85 8.86 10.20
C PRO A 141 3.93 7.81 10.84
N ASN A 142 2.85 8.24 11.49
CA ASN A 142 1.85 7.31 12.00
C ASN A 142 0.82 6.95 10.92
N PRO A 143 0.11 5.80 11.03
CA PRO A 143 -0.89 5.38 10.05
C PRO A 143 -2.00 6.40 9.80
N GLN A 144 -2.36 7.19 10.81
CA GLN A 144 -3.39 8.22 10.67
C GLN A 144 -2.89 9.39 9.80
N SER A 145 -1.60 9.77 9.92
CA SER A 145 -1.01 10.80 9.06
C SER A 145 -0.93 10.35 7.62
N VAL A 146 -0.61 9.08 7.38
CA VAL A 146 -0.62 8.47 6.03
C VAL A 146 -2.04 8.51 5.43
N ASN A 147 -3.05 8.10 6.19
CA ASN A 147 -4.44 8.13 5.71
C ASN A 147 -4.94 9.56 5.47
N ARG A 148 -4.53 10.54 6.29
CA ARG A 148 -4.81 11.96 6.02
C ARG A 148 -4.14 12.46 4.75
N ALA A 149 -2.93 12.01 4.47
CA ALA A 149 -2.25 12.33 3.22
C ALA A 149 -3.00 11.75 2.02
N ILE A 150 -3.41 10.48 2.07
CA ILE A 150 -4.21 9.85 1.03
C ILE A 150 -5.49 10.68 0.75
N LYS A 151 -6.24 11.06 1.79
CA LYS A 151 -7.46 11.87 1.62
C LYS A 151 -7.20 13.22 0.95
N ARG A 152 -6.12 13.90 1.30
CA ARG A 152 -5.75 15.17 0.67
C ARG A 152 -5.36 14.98 -0.80
N ILE A 153 -4.60 13.94 -1.10
CA ILE A 153 -4.18 13.60 -2.46
C ILE A 153 -5.41 13.28 -3.33
N ILE A 154 -6.37 12.50 -2.80
CA ILE A 154 -7.61 12.18 -3.50
C ILE A 154 -8.41 13.44 -3.82
N ALA A 155 -8.58 14.33 -2.84
CA ALA A 155 -9.34 15.56 -3.02
C ALA A 155 -8.69 16.47 -4.08
N ASP A 156 -7.38 16.68 -3.98
CA ASP A 156 -6.60 17.50 -4.91
C ASP A 156 -6.61 16.94 -6.34
N TYR A 157 -6.38 15.63 -6.48
CA TYR A 157 -6.46 14.96 -7.78
C TYR A 157 -7.85 15.06 -8.39
N ASN A 158 -8.91 14.73 -7.65
CA ASN A 158 -10.27 14.70 -8.16
C ASN A 158 -10.74 16.09 -8.62
N GLU A 159 -10.40 17.15 -7.87
CA GLU A 159 -10.70 18.53 -8.27
C GLU A 159 -10.04 18.87 -9.61
N GLY A 160 -8.77 18.56 -9.77
CA GLY A 160 -8.04 18.78 -11.02
C GLY A 160 -8.57 17.93 -12.18
N GLU A 161 -8.90 16.67 -11.92
CA GLU A 161 -9.39 15.74 -12.94
C GLU A 161 -10.79 16.10 -13.44
N GLU A 162 -11.69 16.58 -12.57
CA GLU A 162 -13.01 17.06 -12.99
C GLU A 162 -12.91 18.25 -13.95
N ILE A 163 -11.98 19.17 -13.71
CA ILE A 163 -11.74 20.31 -14.58
C ILE A 163 -11.12 19.87 -15.90
N ALA A 164 -10.08 19.02 -15.83
CA ALA A 164 -9.35 18.55 -16.99
C ALA A 164 -10.21 17.70 -17.92
N SER A 165 -11.00 16.77 -17.37
CA SER A 165 -11.88 15.88 -18.14
C SER A 165 -12.95 16.64 -18.89
N LYS A 166 -13.58 17.66 -18.26
CA LYS A 166 -14.57 18.55 -18.92
C LYS A 166 -13.94 19.34 -20.07
N LYS A 167 -12.74 19.89 -19.85
CA LYS A 167 -12.01 20.64 -20.88
C LYS A 167 -11.57 19.76 -22.06
N GLN A 168 -11.27 18.49 -21.80
CA GLN A 168 -10.81 17.52 -22.79
C GLN A 168 -11.95 16.69 -23.40
N HIS A 169 -13.21 16.93 -23.00
CA HIS A 169 -14.39 16.17 -23.46
C HIS A 169 -14.23 14.64 -23.31
N ARG A 170 -13.66 14.19 -22.18
CA ARG A 170 -13.48 12.78 -21.85
C ARG A 170 -14.12 12.44 -20.51
N ASN A 171 -14.31 11.15 -20.25
CA ASN A 171 -14.75 10.68 -18.94
C ASN A 171 -13.65 10.92 -17.90
N ALA A 172 -14.04 11.39 -16.71
CA ALA A 172 -13.14 11.55 -15.58
C ALA A 172 -12.80 10.17 -14.97
N VAL A 173 -11.55 9.98 -14.61
CA VAL A 173 -11.07 8.84 -13.79
C VAL A 173 -10.96 9.32 -12.36
N LEU A 174 -12.07 9.32 -11.62
CA LEU A 174 -12.09 9.77 -10.24
C LEU A 174 -11.57 8.68 -9.28
N LEU A 175 -10.85 9.12 -8.26
CA LEU A 175 -10.40 8.27 -7.16
C LEU A 175 -11.52 8.14 -6.13
N PRO A 176 -11.87 6.92 -5.69
CA PRO A 176 -12.79 6.72 -4.57
C PRO A 176 -12.14 7.14 -3.25
N ASP A 177 -12.93 7.26 -2.18
CA ASP A 177 -12.36 7.37 -0.83
C ASP A 177 -11.75 6.03 -0.42
N PHE A 178 -10.45 6.04 -0.05
CA PHE A 178 -9.73 4.85 0.36
C PHE A 178 -8.65 5.16 1.41
N SER A 179 -8.10 4.11 2.00
CA SER A 179 -7.03 4.16 3.00
C SER A 179 -5.82 3.31 2.59
N ALA A 180 -4.75 3.38 3.35
CA ALA A 180 -3.58 2.52 3.15
C ALA A 180 -3.92 1.02 3.14
N HIS A 181 -4.98 0.60 3.84
CA HIS A 181 -5.44 -0.79 3.82
C HIS A 181 -5.99 -1.21 2.44
N ASN A 182 -6.62 -0.29 1.72
CA ASN A 182 -7.10 -0.57 0.36
C ASN A 182 -5.93 -0.75 -0.62
N LEU A 183 -4.77 -0.13 -0.39
CA LEU A 183 -3.57 -0.37 -1.20
C LEU A 183 -3.08 -1.81 -1.05
N ARG A 184 -3.08 -2.34 0.18
CA ARG A 184 -2.81 -3.76 0.43
C ARG A 184 -3.85 -4.67 -0.24
N HIS A 185 -5.14 -4.32 -0.15
CA HIS A 185 -6.20 -5.08 -0.82
C HIS A 185 -5.99 -5.07 -2.34
N THR A 186 -5.65 -3.90 -2.91
CA THR A 186 -5.34 -3.75 -4.34
C THR A 186 -4.19 -4.67 -4.76
N PHE A 187 -3.08 -4.71 -3.99
CA PHE A 187 -1.98 -5.63 -4.26
C PHE A 187 -2.44 -7.10 -4.23
N CYS A 188 -3.21 -7.49 -3.20
CA CYS A 188 -3.72 -8.85 -3.07
C CYS A 188 -4.59 -9.24 -4.28
N THR A 189 -5.49 -8.35 -4.70
CA THR A 189 -6.32 -8.55 -5.90
C THR A 189 -5.47 -8.74 -7.15
N ARG A 190 -4.45 -7.89 -7.37
CA ARG A 190 -3.53 -8.03 -8.52
C ARG A 190 -2.73 -9.33 -8.46
N LEU A 191 -2.33 -9.77 -7.27
CA LEU A 191 -1.66 -11.05 -7.09
C LEU A 191 -2.61 -12.21 -7.43
N CYS A 192 -3.86 -12.18 -6.94
CA CYS A 192 -4.89 -13.19 -7.26
C CYS A 192 -5.24 -13.27 -8.75
N GLU A 193 -5.13 -12.18 -9.49
CA GLU A 193 -5.33 -12.17 -10.95
C GLU A 193 -4.23 -12.93 -11.74
N LYS A 194 -3.06 -13.10 -11.13
CA LYS A 194 -1.88 -13.68 -11.78
C LYS A 194 -1.44 -15.02 -11.17
N GLU A 195 -1.68 -15.21 -9.88
CA GLU A 195 -1.30 -16.42 -9.14
C GLU A 195 -2.55 -17.22 -8.78
N THR A 196 -2.54 -18.50 -9.06
CA THR A 196 -3.65 -19.41 -8.77
C THR A 196 -3.43 -20.26 -7.51
N ASN A 197 -2.20 -20.32 -7.02
CA ASN A 197 -1.87 -21.06 -5.82
C ASN A 197 -2.19 -20.23 -4.57
N LEU A 198 -3.31 -20.54 -3.93
CA LEU A 198 -3.76 -19.83 -2.73
C LEU A 198 -2.75 -19.86 -1.57
N LYS A 199 -1.90 -20.88 -1.49
CA LYS A 199 -0.85 -20.97 -0.47
C LYS A 199 0.27 -19.95 -0.70
N VAL A 200 0.63 -19.72 -1.96
CA VAL A 200 1.59 -18.67 -2.34
C VAL A 200 1.02 -17.30 -1.97
N ILE A 201 -0.22 -17.03 -2.35
CA ILE A 201 -0.89 -15.76 -2.02
C ILE A 201 -0.97 -15.57 -0.50
N GLN A 202 -1.41 -16.59 0.24
CA GLN A 202 -1.48 -16.58 1.70
C GLN A 202 -0.12 -16.27 2.34
N SER A 203 0.94 -16.90 1.86
CA SER A 203 2.30 -16.73 2.36
C SER A 203 2.81 -15.31 2.13
N VAL A 204 2.68 -14.77 0.91
CA VAL A 204 3.09 -13.41 0.57
C VAL A 204 2.33 -12.38 1.41
N MET A 205 1.01 -12.56 1.53
CA MET A 205 0.16 -11.65 2.29
C MET A 205 0.32 -11.78 3.82
N GLY A 206 0.81 -12.91 4.31
CA GLY A 206 0.86 -13.19 5.76
C GLY A 206 -0.54 -13.23 6.36
N HIS A 207 -1.51 -13.83 5.66
CA HIS A 207 -2.85 -14.06 6.17
C HIS A 207 -2.84 -15.26 7.11
N LYS A 208 -3.25 -15.04 8.37
CA LYS A 208 -3.36 -16.09 9.36
C LYS A 208 -4.38 -17.14 8.94
N ASP A 209 -5.52 -16.68 8.42
CA ASP A 209 -6.62 -17.51 7.93
C ASP A 209 -6.62 -17.53 6.40
N ILE A 210 -6.66 -18.73 5.83
CA ILE A 210 -6.78 -18.96 4.39
C ILE A 210 -8.09 -18.39 3.83
N GLN A 211 -9.16 -18.33 4.64
CA GLN A 211 -10.45 -17.79 4.23
C GLN A 211 -10.34 -16.36 3.73
N THR A 212 -9.54 -15.52 4.40
CA THR A 212 -9.27 -14.14 3.93
C THR A 212 -8.67 -14.11 2.53
N THR A 213 -7.77 -15.05 2.21
CA THR A 213 -7.19 -15.17 0.87
C THR A 213 -8.23 -15.66 -0.15
N MET A 214 -9.04 -16.65 0.25
CA MET A 214 -10.08 -17.21 -0.60
C MET A 214 -11.16 -16.19 -0.97
N ASP A 215 -11.59 -15.36 -0.02
CA ASP A 215 -12.60 -14.33 -0.24
C ASP A 215 -12.11 -13.31 -1.29
N ILE A 216 -10.87 -12.83 -1.16
CA ILE A 216 -10.27 -11.89 -2.13
C ILE A 216 -10.07 -12.56 -3.49
N TYR A 217 -9.63 -13.82 -3.51
CA TYR A 217 -9.46 -14.58 -4.73
C TYR A 217 -10.79 -14.79 -5.47
N ALA A 218 -11.87 -15.10 -4.75
CA ALA A 218 -13.19 -15.25 -5.33
C ALA A 218 -13.71 -13.94 -5.95
N GLU A 219 -13.54 -12.81 -5.25
CA GLU A 219 -13.89 -11.48 -5.76
C GLU A 219 -13.09 -11.14 -7.03
N ALA A 220 -11.77 -11.32 -7.02
CA ALA A 220 -10.91 -11.04 -8.16
C ALA A 220 -11.23 -11.91 -9.39
N THR A 221 -11.57 -13.19 -9.16
CA THR A 221 -11.95 -14.11 -10.24
C THR A 221 -13.33 -13.82 -10.83
N GLU A 222 -14.29 -13.42 -10.01
CA GLU A 222 -15.63 -13.06 -10.50
C GLU A 222 -15.57 -11.78 -11.33
N GLN A 223 -14.81 -10.77 -10.89
CA GLN A 223 -14.59 -9.56 -11.67
C GLN A 223 -13.92 -9.86 -13.02
N LYS A 224 -12.89 -10.70 -13.02
CA LYS A 224 -12.19 -11.11 -14.26
C LYS A 224 -13.09 -11.91 -15.20
N LYS A 225 -14.00 -12.72 -14.66
CA LYS A 225 -15.01 -13.44 -15.43
C LYS A 225 -15.97 -12.46 -16.11
N GLN A 226 -16.48 -11.48 -15.39
CA GLN A 226 -17.36 -10.45 -15.95
C GLN A 226 -16.69 -9.66 -17.07
N GLU A 227 -15.46 -9.17 -16.87
CA GLU A 227 -14.67 -8.48 -17.91
C GLU A 227 -14.46 -9.36 -19.16
N SER A 228 -14.28 -10.68 -18.96
CA SER A 228 -14.11 -11.63 -20.05
C SER A 228 -15.40 -11.81 -20.86
N PHE A 229 -16.55 -11.84 -20.19
CA PHE A 229 -17.86 -11.93 -20.84
C PHE A 229 -18.25 -10.63 -21.56
N GLU A 230 -17.91 -9.46 -21.01
CA GLU A 230 -18.12 -8.17 -21.68
C GLU A 230 -17.30 -8.08 -22.98
N ARG A 231 -16.04 -8.54 -22.96
CA ARG A 231 -15.21 -8.62 -24.18
C ARG A 231 -15.77 -9.61 -25.20
N LEU A 232 -16.30 -10.73 -24.73
CA LEU A 232 -16.95 -11.70 -25.59
C LEU A 232 -18.21 -11.12 -26.24
N ALA A 233 -19.06 -10.44 -25.46
CA ALA A 233 -20.25 -9.78 -25.96
C ALA A 233 -19.93 -8.75 -27.06
N ALA A 234 -18.91 -7.90 -26.84
CA ALA A 234 -18.46 -6.95 -27.85
C ALA A 234 -17.96 -7.62 -29.15
N THR A 235 -17.50 -8.86 -29.07
CA THR A 235 -17.09 -9.66 -30.25
C THR A 235 -18.28 -10.33 -30.94
N LEU A 236 -19.33 -10.67 -30.16
CA LEU A 236 -20.53 -11.34 -30.68
C LEU A 236 -21.52 -10.34 -31.32
N ASP A 237 -21.46 -9.05 -31.00
CA ASP A 237 -22.25 -7.99 -31.64
C ASP A 237 -21.88 -7.76 -33.12
N VAL A 238 -21.02 -8.59 -33.68
CA VAL A 238 -20.59 -8.58 -35.09
C VAL A 238 -21.45 -9.54 -35.99
N PHE A 239 -22.45 -10.23 -35.39
CA PHE A 239 -23.31 -11.15 -36.11
C PHE A 239 -24.65 -10.53 -36.50
#